data_57de60d71b9d9a7e21e32cab33c0eb3e
#
_entry.id   57de60d71b9d9a7e21e32cab33c0eb3e
#
_cell.length_a   1.000
_cell.length_b   1.000
_cell.length_c   1.000
_cell.angle_alpha   90.00
_cell.angle_beta   90.00
_cell.angle_gamma   90.00
#
_symmetry.space_group_name_H-M   'P 1'
#
loop_
_entity.id
_entity.type
_entity.pdbx_description
1 polymer ?
#
loop_
_entity_poly.entity_id
_entity_poly.type
_entity_poly.pdbx_seq_one_letter_code
_entity_poly.pdbx_strand_id
1 'polypeptide(L)'
;MKSLALALAALIVSISTAVYAGEIADKAAEAEKALQSNDGLGALTKFRDAEEALWKAMPLEVMNVKHITGATGFGIYDERPNHIYKSGEEIVLYMEPVGYGYGSDGLGNNQIALYVDLTVLSAAGEKLGTFEKLGRIQLASRSHNREMFFKLNVSLDGVPPGKYRADFLMHDENSQKTAPFTTDFEIAG
;
A
#
# COMPACT_ATOMS: atom_id res chain seq x y z
N MET A 1 -33.07 -15.77 -10.30
CA MET A 1 -32.84 -14.33 -10.07
C MET A 1 -31.46 -13.99 -9.47
N LYS A 2 -30.73 -14.90 -8.80
CA LYS A 2 -29.38 -14.63 -8.22
C LYS A 2 -28.26 -14.58 -9.28
N SER A 3 -28.41 -15.26 -10.42
CA SER A 3 -27.36 -15.30 -11.47
C SER A 3 -27.30 -14.03 -12.34
N LEU A 4 -28.41 -13.29 -12.46
CA LEU A 4 -28.46 -12.08 -13.28
C LEU A 4 -27.74 -10.88 -12.60
N ALA A 5 -27.80 -10.81 -11.26
CA ALA A 5 -27.11 -9.76 -10.49
C ALA A 5 -25.59 -9.92 -10.50
N LEU A 6 -25.09 -11.17 -10.52
CA LEU A 6 -23.65 -11.44 -10.58
C LEU A 6 -23.04 -11.10 -11.95
N ALA A 7 -23.78 -11.34 -13.03
CA ALA A 7 -23.36 -11.01 -14.39
C ALA A 7 -23.29 -9.50 -14.63
N LEU A 8 -24.20 -8.72 -14.02
CA LEU A 8 -24.23 -7.27 -14.16
C LEU A 8 -23.07 -6.59 -13.41
N ALA A 9 -22.69 -7.11 -12.22
CA ALA A 9 -21.57 -6.60 -11.45
C ALA A 9 -20.22 -6.85 -12.16
N ALA A 10 -20.04 -8.01 -12.78
CA ALA A 10 -18.84 -8.33 -13.55
C ALA A 10 -18.68 -7.44 -14.81
N LEU A 11 -19.80 -7.06 -15.45
CA LEU A 11 -19.78 -6.20 -16.63
C LEU A 11 -19.38 -4.75 -16.29
N ILE A 12 -19.81 -4.22 -15.15
CA ILE A 12 -19.47 -2.86 -14.71
C ILE A 12 -17.98 -2.74 -14.37
N VAL A 13 -17.38 -3.74 -13.75
CA VAL A 13 -15.94 -3.75 -13.42
C VAL A 13 -15.09 -3.82 -14.70
N SER A 14 -15.51 -4.58 -15.71
CA SER A 14 -14.76 -4.70 -16.97
C SER A 14 -14.81 -3.44 -17.84
N ILE A 15 -15.87 -2.66 -17.76
CA ILE A 15 -15.99 -1.40 -18.53
C ILE A 15 -15.09 -0.30 -17.96
N SER A 16 -14.98 -0.20 -16.64
CA SER A 16 -14.13 0.82 -16.00
C SER A 16 -12.64 0.62 -16.29
N THR A 17 -12.15 -0.61 -16.25
CA THR A 17 -10.73 -0.90 -16.55
C THR A 17 -10.37 -0.66 -18.00
N ALA A 18 -11.27 -0.90 -18.96
CA ALA A 18 -11.03 -0.64 -20.38
C ALA A 18 -10.90 0.84 -20.72
N VAL A 19 -11.69 1.71 -20.05
CA VAL A 19 -11.61 3.17 -20.24
C VAL A 19 -10.28 3.73 -19.74
N TYR A 20 -9.81 3.31 -18.58
CA TYR A 20 -8.53 3.76 -18.04
C TYR A 20 -7.34 3.26 -18.86
N ALA A 21 -7.40 2.05 -19.43
CA ALA A 21 -6.33 1.51 -20.26
C ALA A 21 -6.10 2.37 -21.53
N GLY A 22 -7.17 2.90 -22.15
CA GLY A 22 -7.06 3.83 -23.29
C GLY A 22 -6.42 5.16 -22.87
N GLU A 23 -6.87 5.74 -21.77
CA GLU A 23 -6.35 7.01 -21.28
C GLU A 23 -4.85 6.96 -20.94
N ILE A 24 -4.38 5.89 -20.30
CA ILE A 24 -2.97 5.70 -19.97
C ILE A 24 -2.12 5.61 -21.26
N ALA A 25 -2.59 4.81 -22.23
CA ALA A 25 -1.88 4.64 -23.52
C ALA A 25 -1.80 5.96 -24.29
N ASP A 26 -2.88 6.72 -24.37
CA ASP A 26 -2.93 7.99 -25.07
C ASP A 26 -1.97 9.01 -24.47
N LYS A 27 -1.94 9.15 -23.13
CA LYS A 27 -1.04 10.06 -22.43
C LYS A 27 0.43 9.63 -22.56
N ALA A 28 0.72 8.34 -22.55
CA ALA A 28 2.06 7.82 -22.78
C ALA A 28 2.53 8.12 -24.21
N ALA A 29 1.66 7.95 -25.22
CA ALA A 29 1.98 8.28 -26.60
C ALA A 29 2.22 9.81 -26.81
N GLU A 30 1.48 10.66 -26.11
CA GLU A 30 1.75 12.11 -26.09
C GLU A 30 3.14 12.43 -25.51
N ALA A 31 3.57 11.71 -24.46
CA ALA A 31 4.89 11.87 -23.88
C ALA A 31 6.00 11.48 -24.89
N GLU A 32 5.86 10.35 -25.57
CA GLU A 32 6.79 9.92 -26.61
C GLU A 32 6.89 10.95 -27.74
N LYS A 33 5.76 11.49 -28.20
CA LYS A 33 5.72 12.51 -29.25
C LYS A 33 6.45 13.80 -28.83
N ALA A 34 6.26 14.25 -27.60
CA ALA A 34 6.97 15.41 -27.05
C ALA A 34 8.48 15.16 -27.02
N LEU A 35 8.91 13.97 -26.58
CA LEU A 35 10.32 13.58 -26.53
C LEU A 35 10.96 13.55 -27.92
N GLN A 36 10.25 13.02 -28.92
CA GLN A 36 10.69 13.02 -30.34
C GLN A 36 10.86 14.45 -30.90
N SER A 37 10.13 15.41 -30.36
CA SER A 37 10.22 16.83 -30.71
C SER A 37 11.28 17.59 -29.90
N ASN A 38 12.15 16.89 -29.13
CA ASN A 38 13.15 17.45 -28.20
C ASN A 38 12.55 18.29 -27.06
N ASP A 39 11.26 18.13 -26.75
CA ASP A 39 10.60 18.73 -25.59
C ASP A 39 10.65 17.78 -24.38
N GLY A 40 11.78 17.70 -23.73
CA GLY A 40 11.99 16.81 -22.58
C GLY A 40 11.12 17.15 -21.36
N LEU A 41 10.86 18.42 -21.09
CA LEU A 41 9.98 18.83 -19.99
C LEU A 41 8.52 18.55 -20.28
N GLY A 42 8.07 18.80 -21.51
CA GLY A 42 6.75 18.43 -21.95
C GLY A 42 6.53 16.92 -21.92
N ALA A 43 7.49 16.13 -22.39
CA ALA A 43 7.46 14.68 -22.30
C ALA A 43 7.32 14.18 -20.86
N LEU A 44 8.13 14.70 -19.92
CA LEU A 44 8.06 14.34 -18.52
C LEU A 44 6.70 14.68 -17.90
N THR A 45 6.14 15.85 -18.25
CA THR A 45 4.81 16.26 -17.77
C THR A 45 3.73 15.30 -18.24
N LYS A 46 3.73 14.97 -19.55
CA LYS A 46 2.76 14.04 -20.13
C LYS A 46 2.89 12.62 -19.58
N PHE A 47 4.10 12.17 -19.30
CA PHE A 47 4.31 10.87 -18.67
C PHE A 47 3.79 10.83 -17.24
N ARG A 48 3.94 11.91 -16.47
CA ARG A 48 3.33 12.04 -15.14
C ARG A 48 1.80 12.02 -15.19
N ASP A 49 1.20 12.57 -16.24
CA ASP A 49 -0.25 12.48 -16.45
C ASP A 49 -0.70 11.02 -16.72
N ALA A 50 0.10 10.23 -17.45
CA ALA A 50 -0.13 8.81 -17.66
C ALA A 50 0.02 8.01 -16.36
N GLU A 51 1.06 8.29 -15.58
CA GLU A 51 1.27 7.71 -14.25
C GLU A 51 0.10 8.04 -13.30
N GLU A 52 -0.40 9.27 -13.31
CA GLU A 52 -1.56 9.67 -12.51
C GLU A 52 -2.82 8.88 -12.88
N ALA A 53 -3.07 8.67 -14.18
CA ALA A 53 -4.18 7.85 -14.64
C ALA A 53 -4.05 6.39 -14.20
N LEU A 54 -2.84 5.81 -14.29
CA LEU A 54 -2.55 4.47 -13.80
C LEU A 54 -2.78 4.39 -12.29
N TRP A 55 -2.25 5.33 -11.53
CA TRP A 55 -2.35 5.37 -10.07
C TRP A 55 -3.80 5.40 -9.58
N LYS A 56 -4.64 6.16 -10.25
CA LYS A 56 -6.09 6.21 -9.94
C LYS A 56 -6.80 4.90 -10.24
N ALA A 57 -6.42 4.26 -11.35
CA ALA A 57 -7.05 3.04 -11.82
C ALA A 57 -6.67 1.79 -11.03
N MET A 58 -5.44 1.72 -10.50
CA MET A 58 -4.97 0.55 -9.79
C MET A 58 -5.61 0.41 -8.40
N PRO A 59 -5.71 -0.81 -7.85
CA PRO A 59 -6.07 -1.01 -6.45
C PRO A 59 -5.01 -0.44 -5.50
N LEU A 60 -5.34 -0.32 -4.22
CA LEU A 60 -4.33 -0.17 -3.17
C LEU A 60 -3.56 -1.48 -3.06
N GLU A 61 -2.24 -1.41 -3.11
CA GLU A 61 -1.36 -2.55 -2.90
C GLU A 61 -0.24 -2.18 -1.93
N VAL A 62 0.38 -3.19 -1.32
CA VAL A 62 1.50 -3.00 -0.40
C VAL A 62 2.69 -3.77 -0.95
N MET A 63 3.74 -3.03 -1.28
CA MET A 63 4.99 -3.57 -1.81
C MET A 63 6.08 -3.59 -0.73
N ASN A 64 7.14 -4.36 -0.96
CA ASN A 64 8.37 -4.34 -0.16
C ASN A 64 8.14 -4.50 1.34
N VAL A 65 7.25 -5.43 1.74
CA VAL A 65 7.06 -5.75 3.16
C VAL A 65 8.30 -6.43 3.70
N LYS A 66 8.99 -5.75 4.63
CA LYS A 66 10.28 -6.19 5.20
C LYS A 66 10.27 -6.09 6.71
N HIS A 67 10.86 -7.09 7.36
CA HIS A 67 11.28 -6.99 8.75
C HIS A 67 12.60 -6.22 8.80
N ILE A 68 12.65 -5.15 9.59
CA ILE A 68 13.78 -4.22 9.60
C ILE A 68 14.28 -3.96 11.02
N THR A 69 15.50 -3.46 11.12
CA THR A 69 16.04 -2.88 12.36
C THR A 69 15.91 -1.36 12.40
N GLY A 70 15.79 -0.71 11.25
CA GLY A 70 15.57 0.72 11.12
C GLY A 70 15.28 1.14 9.69
N ALA A 71 14.62 2.30 9.54
CA ALA A 71 14.41 2.96 8.24
C ALA A 71 14.50 4.48 8.42
N THR A 72 15.14 5.15 7.47
CA THR A 72 15.35 6.61 7.46
C THR A 72 14.70 7.30 6.26
N GLY A 73 14.21 6.53 5.27
CA GLY A 73 13.58 7.07 4.08
C GLY A 73 12.96 5.99 3.21
N PHE A 74 12.31 6.43 2.13
CA PHE A 74 11.80 5.54 1.08
C PHE A 74 12.97 4.79 0.43
N GLY A 75 12.89 3.45 0.44
CA GLY A 75 13.95 2.56 -0.04
C GLY A 75 15.23 2.55 0.80
N ILE A 76 15.24 3.21 1.99
CA ILE A 76 16.42 3.31 2.84
C ILE A 76 16.12 2.66 4.20
N TYR A 77 16.45 1.39 4.33
CA TYR A 77 16.21 0.59 5.52
C TYR A 77 17.27 -0.50 5.72
N ASP A 78 17.43 -0.93 6.96
CA ASP A 78 18.30 -2.05 7.33
C ASP A 78 17.42 -3.30 7.54
N GLU A 79 17.47 -4.23 6.57
CA GLU A 79 16.69 -5.47 6.64
C GLU A 79 17.21 -6.38 7.76
N ARG A 80 16.31 -6.99 8.50
CA ARG A 80 16.62 -7.95 9.53
C ARG A 80 17.06 -9.29 8.89
N PRO A 81 18.09 -9.98 9.41
CA PRO A 81 18.61 -11.21 8.80
C PRO A 81 17.63 -12.40 8.92
N ASN A 82 16.68 -12.32 9.84
CA ASN A 82 15.62 -13.31 10.04
C ASN A 82 14.41 -12.68 10.72
N HIS A 83 13.31 -13.44 10.80
CA HIS A 83 12.05 -13.01 11.44
C HIS A 83 11.88 -13.66 12.84
N ILE A 84 12.98 -13.94 13.54
CA ILE A 84 12.97 -14.51 14.89
C ILE A 84 13.18 -13.38 15.90
N TYR A 85 12.28 -13.27 16.86
CA TYR A 85 12.24 -12.23 17.86
C TYR A 85 12.33 -12.83 19.27
N LYS A 86 12.91 -12.12 20.19
CA LYS A 86 12.87 -12.48 21.61
C LYS A 86 11.48 -12.13 22.17
N SER A 87 11.08 -12.80 23.25
CA SER A 87 9.88 -12.41 23.97
C SER A 87 9.94 -10.93 24.40
N GLY A 88 8.89 -10.15 24.08
CA GLY A 88 8.82 -8.71 24.34
C GLY A 88 9.68 -7.84 23.39
N GLU A 89 10.35 -8.42 22.38
CA GLU A 89 11.02 -7.65 21.34
C GLU A 89 9.99 -7.07 20.36
N GLU A 90 10.19 -5.81 19.99
CA GLU A 90 9.32 -5.13 19.03
C GLU A 90 9.58 -5.63 17.60
N ILE A 91 8.52 -5.97 16.90
CA ILE A 91 8.55 -6.27 15.46
C ILE A 91 8.44 -4.95 14.71
N VAL A 92 9.45 -4.62 13.92
CA VAL A 92 9.44 -3.42 13.08
C VAL A 92 9.31 -3.83 11.63
N LEU A 93 8.24 -3.37 10.97
CA LEU A 93 7.98 -3.61 9.57
C LEU A 93 8.16 -2.32 8.76
N TYR A 94 8.75 -2.47 7.60
CA TYR A 94 8.79 -1.49 6.53
C TYR A 94 7.87 -1.96 5.41
N MET A 95 7.16 -1.04 4.78
CA MET A 95 6.31 -1.34 3.62
C MET A 95 6.07 -0.09 2.77
N GLU A 96 5.81 -0.32 1.48
CA GLU A 96 5.57 0.74 0.49
C GLU A 96 4.15 0.60 -0.09
N PRO A 97 3.17 1.36 0.41
CA PRO A 97 1.84 1.39 -0.18
C PRO A 97 1.84 2.12 -1.52
N VAL A 98 1.09 1.60 -2.49
CA VAL A 98 0.91 2.18 -3.82
C VAL A 98 -0.57 2.18 -4.22
N GLY A 99 -0.98 3.07 -5.11
CA GLY A 99 -2.37 3.15 -5.58
C GLY A 99 -3.36 3.79 -4.61
N TYR A 100 -2.87 4.43 -3.54
CA TYR A 100 -3.71 5.16 -2.59
C TYR A 100 -4.31 6.42 -3.21
N GLY A 101 -5.43 6.88 -2.64
CA GLY A 101 -6.09 8.12 -3.02
C GLY A 101 -5.50 9.34 -2.29
N TYR A 102 -5.75 10.50 -2.87
CA TYR A 102 -5.42 11.78 -2.25
C TYR A 102 -6.70 12.49 -1.81
N GLY A 103 -6.71 12.90 -0.55
CA GLY A 103 -7.69 13.82 0.01
C GLY A 103 -7.16 15.25 0.02
N SER A 104 -7.80 16.11 0.81
CA SER A 104 -7.37 17.50 1.04
C SER A 104 -7.24 17.75 2.53
N ASP A 105 -6.22 18.50 2.92
CA ASP A 105 -6.06 18.97 4.30
C ASP A 105 -6.85 20.27 4.60
N GLY A 106 -7.58 20.79 3.61
CA GLY A 106 -8.31 22.06 3.69
C GLY A 106 -7.43 23.31 3.57
N LEU A 107 -6.11 23.17 3.46
CA LEU A 107 -5.12 24.26 3.32
C LEU A 107 -4.51 24.30 1.91
N GLY A 108 -5.08 23.53 0.97
CA GLY A 108 -4.62 23.47 -0.43
C GLY A 108 -3.52 22.43 -0.67
N ASN A 109 -3.25 21.52 0.29
CA ASN A 109 -2.36 20.40 0.08
C ASN A 109 -3.14 19.12 -0.20
N ASN A 110 -2.48 18.20 -0.93
CA ASN A 110 -2.93 16.82 -1.08
C ASN A 110 -2.59 16.06 0.20
N GLN A 111 -3.54 15.27 0.70
CA GLN A 111 -3.36 14.48 1.91
C GLN A 111 -3.41 13.00 1.60
N ILE A 112 -2.44 12.24 2.09
CA ILE A 112 -2.45 10.78 2.16
C ILE A 112 -2.86 10.42 3.58
N ALA A 113 -3.80 9.49 3.76
CA ALA A 113 -4.26 9.03 5.06
C ALA A 113 -4.53 7.52 5.01
N LEU A 114 -3.64 6.74 5.62
CA LEU A 114 -3.70 5.28 5.66
C LEU A 114 -3.65 4.79 7.10
N TYR A 115 -4.32 3.67 7.38
CA TYR A 115 -4.15 2.94 8.64
C TYR A 115 -4.11 1.44 8.37
N VAL A 116 -3.68 0.67 9.38
CA VAL A 116 -3.48 -0.78 9.26
C VAL A 116 -4.15 -1.48 10.44
N ASP A 117 -4.93 -2.51 10.12
CA ASP A 117 -5.42 -3.50 11.09
C ASP A 117 -4.50 -4.74 11.05
N LEU A 118 -4.37 -5.42 12.19
CA LEU A 118 -3.59 -6.65 12.35
C LEU A 118 -4.44 -7.75 12.96
N THR A 119 -4.39 -8.94 12.36
CA THR A 119 -4.84 -10.19 12.98
C THR A 119 -3.65 -11.13 13.15
N VAL A 120 -3.41 -11.60 14.38
CA VAL A 120 -2.36 -12.56 14.69
C VAL A 120 -2.94 -13.96 14.71
N LEU A 121 -2.29 -14.88 14.01
CA LEU A 121 -2.67 -16.28 13.91
C LEU A 121 -1.55 -17.18 14.45
N SER A 122 -1.94 -18.31 15.08
CA SER A 122 -1.00 -19.36 15.41
C SER A 122 -0.50 -20.10 14.16
N ALA A 123 0.51 -20.95 14.27
CA ALA A 123 0.98 -21.82 13.19
C ALA A 123 -0.11 -22.78 12.67
N ALA A 124 -1.13 -23.09 13.48
CA ALA A 124 -2.29 -23.89 13.09
C ALA A 124 -3.40 -23.07 12.38
N GLY A 125 -3.21 -21.76 12.23
CA GLY A 125 -4.19 -20.83 11.65
C GLY A 125 -5.29 -20.38 12.61
N GLU A 126 -5.14 -20.65 13.92
CA GLU A 126 -6.08 -20.20 14.93
C GLU A 126 -5.87 -18.71 15.20
N LYS A 127 -6.96 -17.94 15.23
CA LYS A 127 -6.95 -16.51 15.51
C LYS A 127 -6.68 -16.24 16.99
N LEU A 128 -5.59 -15.58 17.29
CA LEU A 128 -5.15 -15.27 18.65
C LEU A 128 -5.56 -13.86 19.09
N GLY A 129 -5.64 -12.90 18.15
CA GLY A 129 -6.04 -11.53 18.45
C GLY A 129 -6.21 -10.69 17.19
N THR A 130 -6.92 -9.56 17.36
CA THR A 130 -7.07 -8.52 16.33
C THR A 130 -6.83 -7.17 16.96
N PHE A 131 -6.09 -6.33 16.24
CA PHE A 131 -5.75 -4.97 16.63
C PHE A 131 -6.22 -4.05 15.51
N GLU A 132 -7.24 -3.26 15.77
CA GLU A 132 -7.76 -2.29 14.81
C GLU A 132 -6.96 -0.98 14.90
N LYS A 133 -6.70 -0.37 13.76
CA LYS A 133 -5.95 0.88 13.63
C LYS A 133 -4.62 0.88 14.39
N LEU A 134 -3.91 -0.25 14.33
CA LEU A 134 -2.63 -0.46 15.01
C LEU A 134 -1.59 0.60 14.64
N GLY A 135 -1.59 1.07 13.39
CA GLY A 135 -0.75 2.14 12.92
C GLY A 135 -1.50 3.04 11.93
N ARG A 136 -1.22 4.34 11.97
CA ARG A 136 -1.78 5.32 11.05
C ARG A 136 -0.67 6.23 10.54
N ILE A 137 -0.70 6.53 9.25
CA ILE A 137 0.13 7.58 8.65
C ILE A 137 -0.76 8.63 8.00
N GLN A 138 -0.40 9.89 8.19
CA GLN A 138 -1.02 11.03 7.55
C GLN A 138 0.08 11.96 7.06
N LEU A 139 0.09 12.22 5.76
CA LEU A 139 1.08 13.08 5.12
C LEU A 139 0.36 14.10 4.25
N ALA A 140 0.71 15.38 4.42
CA ALA A 140 0.24 16.46 3.56
C ALA A 140 1.39 16.96 2.68
N SER A 141 1.13 17.12 1.39
CA SER A 141 2.11 17.58 0.40
C SER A 141 1.45 18.41 -0.69
N ARG A 142 2.16 19.41 -1.23
CA ARG A 142 1.69 20.20 -2.37
C ARG A 142 1.59 19.38 -3.66
N SER A 143 2.38 18.31 -3.76
CA SER A 143 2.40 17.38 -4.90
C SER A 143 1.76 16.05 -4.54
N HIS A 144 1.31 15.29 -5.52
CA HIS A 144 1.00 13.88 -5.37
C HIS A 144 2.30 13.12 -5.12
N ASN A 145 2.57 12.80 -3.86
CA ASN A 145 3.77 12.04 -3.48
C ASN A 145 3.55 10.56 -3.81
N ARG A 146 4.48 9.94 -4.53
CA ARG A 146 4.48 8.52 -4.90
C ARG A 146 5.46 7.70 -4.07
N GLU A 147 6.51 8.35 -3.60
CA GLU A 147 7.57 7.75 -2.80
C GLU A 147 7.22 7.88 -1.32
N MET A 148 6.45 6.93 -0.82
CA MET A 148 6.02 6.87 0.57
C MET A 148 6.29 5.49 1.15
N PHE A 149 6.78 5.44 2.37
CA PHE A 149 6.88 4.22 3.15
C PHE A 149 6.11 4.33 4.45
N PHE A 150 5.68 3.19 4.94
CA PHE A 150 5.05 3.05 6.24
C PHE A 150 5.97 2.21 7.13
N LYS A 151 6.35 2.76 8.28
CA LYS A 151 7.05 2.03 9.33
C LYS A 151 6.07 1.68 10.43
N LEU A 152 5.83 0.40 10.65
CA LEU A 152 4.91 -0.12 11.63
C LEU A 152 5.69 -0.83 12.73
N ASN A 153 5.46 -0.41 13.97
CA ASN A 153 6.01 -1.04 15.15
C ASN A 153 4.92 -1.87 15.83
N VAL A 154 5.18 -3.15 16.04
CA VAL A 154 4.23 -4.10 16.65
C VAL A 154 4.85 -4.67 17.92
N SER A 155 4.24 -4.38 19.08
CA SER A 155 4.57 -5.05 20.33
C SER A 155 3.60 -6.21 20.55
N LEU A 156 4.16 -7.40 20.77
CA LEU A 156 3.40 -8.61 21.08
C LEU A 156 3.79 -9.14 22.48
N ASP A 157 3.61 -8.27 23.49
CA ASP A 157 3.92 -8.62 24.87
C ASP A 157 3.06 -9.81 25.33
N GLY A 158 3.71 -10.76 26.00
CA GLY A 158 3.04 -11.93 26.54
C GLY A 158 2.67 -13.01 25.55
N VAL A 159 3.06 -12.87 24.25
CA VAL A 159 2.90 -13.93 23.25
C VAL A 159 3.93 -15.04 23.56
N PRO A 160 3.47 -16.32 23.72
CA PRO A 160 4.37 -17.44 24.01
C PRO A 160 5.37 -17.68 22.89
N PRO A 161 6.50 -18.39 23.17
CA PRO A 161 7.39 -18.88 22.12
C PRO A 161 6.65 -19.74 21.10
N GLY A 162 6.96 -19.52 19.80
CA GLY A 162 6.30 -20.25 18.71
C GLY A 162 6.34 -19.51 17.39
N LYS A 163 5.76 -20.13 16.36
CA LYS A 163 5.62 -19.56 15.01
C LYS A 163 4.23 -18.96 14.83
N TYR A 164 4.19 -17.83 14.19
CA TYR A 164 2.99 -17.03 14.02
C TYR A 164 2.90 -16.47 12.62
N ARG A 165 1.67 -16.16 12.19
CA ARG A 165 1.39 -15.37 11.00
C ARG A 165 0.69 -14.08 11.40
N ALA A 166 1.12 -12.98 10.83
CA ALA A 166 0.48 -11.68 10.93
C ALA A 166 -0.25 -11.39 9.62
N ASP A 167 -1.57 -11.32 9.67
CA ASP A 167 -2.43 -10.91 8.57
C ASP A 167 -2.79 -9.45 8.78
N PHE A 168 -2.40 -8.60 7.84
CA PHE A 168 -2.66 -7.18 7.86
C PHE A 168 -3.71 -6.79 6.83
N LEU A 169 -4.47 -5.76 7.15
CA LEU A 169 -5.34 -5.07 6.20
C LEU A 169 -5.04 -3.57 6.26
N MET A 170 -4.46 -3.04 5.19
CA MET A 170 -4.29 -1.61 5.03
C MET A 170 -5.55 -0.98 4.47
N HIS A 171 -5.92 0.17 5.01
CA HIS A 171 -7.09 0.96 4.62
C HIS A 171 -6.66 2.34 4.15
N ASP A 172 -7.27 2.80 3.07
CA ASP A 172 -7.13 4.16 2.56
C ASP A 172 -8.36 4.99 2.92
N GLU A 173 -8.19 5.97 3.79
CA GLU A 173 -9.28 6.84 4.25
C GLU A 173 -9.81 7.78 3.15
N ASN A 174 -9.03 8.03 2.08
CA ASN A 174 -9.41 8.95 1.01
C ASN A 174 -10.18 8.27 -0.14
N SER A 175 -9.90 6.99 -0.42
CA SER A 175 -10.51 6.25 -1.54
C SER A 175 -11.34 5.05 -1.11
N GLN A 176 -11.31 4.68 0.17
CA GLN A 176 -11.93 3.47 0.74
C GLN A 176 -11.36 2.16 0.16
N LYS A 177 -10.24 2.21 -0.56
CA LYS A 177 -9.53 1.03 -1.01
C LYS A 177 -8.89 0.31 0.17
N THR A 178 -8.73 -1.00 0.07
CA THR A 178 -8.04 -1.81 1.07
C THR A 178 -7.02 -2.73 0.41
N ALA A 179 -5.95 -3.07 1.13
CA ALA A 179 -4.92 -4.00 0.68
C ALA A 179 -4.57 -5.00 1.77
N PRO A 180 -4.85 -6.30 1.59
CA PRO A 180 -4.37 -7.34 2.48
C PRO A 180 -2.90 -7.67 2.19
N PHE A 181 -2.12 -7.94 3.23
CA PHE A 181 -0.78 -8.49 3.13
C PHE A 181 -0.45 -9.32 4.38
N THR A 182 0.53 -10.20 4.28
CA THR A 182 0.87 -11.11 5.37
C THR A 182 2.37 -11.19 5.57
N THR A 183 2.79 -11.52 6.78
CA THR A 183 4.15 -11.93 7.07
C THR A 183 4.19 -12.96 8.19
N ASP A 184 5.19 -13.84 8.18
CA ASP A 184 5.42 -14.82 9.23
C ASP A 184 6.53 -14.34 10.15
N PHE A 185 6.42 -14.69 11.45
CA PHE A 185 7.44 -14.43 12.44
C PHE A 185 7.49 -15.55 13.49
N GLU A 186 8.57 -15.59 14.25
CA GLU A 186 8.77 -16.56 15.33
C GLU A 186 9.17 -15.80 16.61
N ILE A 187 8.58 -16.19 17.74
CA ILE A 187 9.06 -15.79 19.07
C ILE A 187 9.94 -16.90 19.59
N ALA A 188 11.20 -16.58 19.88
CA ALA A 188 12.17 -17.54 20.41
C ALA A 188 11.80 -17.99 21.81
N GLY A 189 12.10 -19.26 22.11
CA GLY A 189 11.94 -19.87 23.44
C GLY A 189 13.09 -19.55 24.38
#